data_28733b4937c0b8aff2ca46d9bb97a840
#
_entry.id   28733b4937c0b8aff2ca46d9bb97a840
#
_cell.length_a   1.000
_cell.length_b   1.000
_cell.length_c   1.000
_cell.angle_alpha   90.00
_cell.angle_beta   90.00
_cell.angle_gamma   90.00
#
_symmetry.space_group_name_H-M   'P 1'
#
loop_
_entity.id
_entity.type
_entity.pdbx_description
1 polymer ?
#
loop_
_entity_poly.entity_id
_entity_poly.type
_entity_poly.pdbx_seq_one_letter_code
_entity_poly.pdbx_strand_id
1 'polypeptide(L)'
;MVIATFVGGLCMAMVHTVARKMGAQEYSTFVCLLRLMIIMGVPAAALQTIFAKQAAAVTNDQQEEQLRATTRAILGWTFLVWLVCGGAVLAATRPLSHLLTISNPAALYFTVVLALTGLWIPIGKGVLQGKHQFGGLGWLQITDGVGRFSVTLLMVIVLGGKAAGGMFAAVVGQLITIVIGAWLTRALWLSRAKVAFRWKSWFGTALPLTLGLGTVLVMSSIDMLFVQGLFSDTGQTALYGGAMLTGFAIIQFIAPVALVMFARVAQNVARAERADSLGMTLAATILFGCVAAVGCTLLPRLPLRLMYFSNREMWEAAPLVPWFAWALLPLTVANVLVQNILARGRFEAVPWLILVPAIYAAGLCFQAPGLLAMKPFDAFTRVIQTLGCASLLLCAIAAWFSRPAPVVTASDQGSEAARAISDKARSPVA
;
A
#
# COMPACT_ATOMS: atom_id res chain seq x y z
N MET A 1 -2.63 18.26 10.04
CA MET A 1 -2.42 16.99 9.31
C MET A 1 -1.50 16.03 10.09
N VAL A 2 -0.28 16.41 10.47
CA VAL A 2 0.67 15.54 11.22
C VAL A 2 0.04 14.93 12.47
N ILE A 3 -0.60 15.74 13.32
CA ILE A 3 -1.29 15.27 14.53
C ILE A 3 -2.40 14.27 14.18
N ALA A 4 -3.19 14.56 13.15
CA ALA A 4 -4.27 13.67 12.69
C ALA A 4 -3.74 12.31 12.20
N THR A 5 -2.65 12.31 11.45
CA THR A 5 -1.98 11.09 11.00
C THR A 5 -1.40 10.30 12.17
N PHE A 6 -0.81 10.99 13.14
CA PHE A 6 -0.28 10.35 14.35
C PHE A 6 -1.39 9.72 15.21
N VAL A 7 -2.46 10.46 15.49
CA VAL A 7 -3.61 9.95 16.28
C VAL A 7 -4.28 8.78 15.57
N GLY A 8 -4.58 8.93 14.28
CA GLY A 8 -5.17 7.84 13.48
C GLY A 8 -4.28 6.61 13.42
N GLY A 9 -2.97 6.78 13.21
CA GLY A 9 -1.99 5.70 13.18
C GLY A 9 -1.84 5.00 14.53
N LEU A 10 -1.82 5.75 15.64
CA LEU A 10 -1.77 5.19 16.98
C LEU A 10 -3.02 4.35 17.29
N CYS A 11 -4.21 4.87 16.98
CA CYS A 11 -5.46 4.13 17.14
C CYS A 11 -5.46 2.84 16.30
N MET A 12 -4.95 2.89 15.06
CA MET A 12 -4.81 1.70 14.21
C MET A 12 -3.86 0.66 14.81
N ALA A 13 -2.75 1.08 15.40
CA ALA A 13 -1.83 0.18 16.12
C ALA A 13 -2.52 -0.45 17.35
N MET A 14 -3.28 0.35 18.12
CA MET A 14 -4.02 -0.14 19.29
C MET A 14 -5.12 -1.14 18.93
N VAL A 15 -5.67 -1.13 17.71
CA VAL A 15 -6.58 -2.18 17.21
C VAL A 15 -5.94 -3.56 17.37
N HIS A 16 -4.67 -3.71 17.00
CA HIS A 16 -3.96 -4.99 17.11
C HIS A 16 -3.75 -5.45 18.55
N THR A 17 -3.52 -4.52 19.47
CA THR A 17 -3.42 -4.81 20.91
C THR A 17 -4.72 -5.39 21.45
N VAL A 18 -5.86 -4.80 21.06
CA VAL A 18 -7.19 -5.28 21.45
C VAL A 18 -7.53 -6.59 20.73
N ALA A 19 -7.29 -6.65 19.41
CA ALA A 19 -7.61 -7.81 18.59
C ALA A 19 -6.89 -9.09 19.05
N ARG A 20 -5.69 -8.99 19.61
CA ARG A 20 -4.97 -10.17 20.15
C ARG A 20 -5.73 -10.89 21.25
N LYS A 21 -6.66 -10.23 21.96
CA LYS A 21 -7.52 -10.86 22.96
C LYS A 21 -8.53 -11.84 22.38
N MET A 22 -8.71 -11.89 21.07
CA MET A 22 -9.56 -12.89 20.37
C MET A 22 -9.01 -14.33 20.49
N GLY A 23 -7.77 -14.52 20.89
CA GLY A 23 -7.04 -15.79 20.82
C GLY A 23 -6.10 -15.86 19.59
N ALA A 24 -5.15 -16.79 19.62
CA ALA A 24 -4.07 -16.84 18.63
C ALA A 24 -4.58 -17.09 17.20
N GLN A 25 -5.42 -18.09 17.00
CA GLN A 25 -5.95 -18.47 15.70
C GLN A 25 -6.85 -17.38 15.09
N GLU A 26 -7.76 -16.84 15.87
CA GLU A 26 -8.65 -15.77 15.41
C GLU A 26 -7.88 -14.49 15.08
N TYR A 27 -6.84 -14.18 15.86
CA TYR A 27 -5.98 -13.04 15.58
C TYR A 27 -5.16 -13.23 14.29
N SER A 28 -4.61 -14.41 14.04
CA SER A 28 -3.89 -14.68 12.78
C SER A 28 -4.82 -14.58 11.58
N THR A 29 -6.04 -15.11 11.68
CA THR A 29 -7.09 -14.96 10.67
C THR A 29 -7.42 -13.47 10.42
N PHE A 30 -7.60 -12.70 11.48
CA PHE A 30 -7.85 -11.25 11.38
C PHE A 30 -6.72 -10.51 10.65
N VAL A 31 -5.46 -10.77 11.01
CA VAL A 31 -4.29 -10.16 10.34
C VAL A 31 -4.20 -10.59 8.88
N CYS A 32 -4.45 -11.85 8.58
CA CYS A 32 -4.47 -12.39 7.22
C CYS A 32 -5.53 -11.68 6.36
N LEU A 33 -6.75 -11.54 6.86
CA LEU A 33 -7.84 -10.83 6.17
C LEU A 33 -7.53 -9.34 5.95
N LEU A 34 -6.86 -8.68 6.90
CA LEU A 34 -6.39 -7.31 6.70
C LEU A 34 -5.33 -7.24 5.59
N ARG A 35 -4.46 -8.24 5.45
CA ARG A 35 -3.48 -8.30 4.36
C ARG A 35 -4.13 -8.58 3.02
N LEU A 36 -5.12 -9.45 2.98
CA LEU A 36 -5.94 -9.65 1.78
C LEU A 36 -6.62 -8.35 1.35
N MET A 37 -7.20 -7.61 2.30
CA MET A 37 -7.79 -6.29 2.03
C MET A 37 -6.77 -5.30 1.45
N ILE A 38 -5.53 -5.28 1.93
CA ILE A 38 -4.46 -4.42 1.39
C ILE A 38 -4.16 -4.77 -0.07
N ILE A 39 -4.10 -6.06 -0.42
CA ILE A 39 -3.90 -6.51 -1.80
C ILE A 39 -5.08 -6.10 -2.68
N MET A 40 -6.31 -6.30 -2.22
CA MET A 40 -7.51 -5.85 -2.94
C MET A 40 -7.57 -4.34 -3.11
N GLY A 41 -6.95 -3.60 -2.18
CA GLY A 41 -6.82 -2.14 -2.21
C GLY A 41 -5.62 -1.61 -3.01
N VAL A 42 -4.88 -2.44 -3.75
CA VAL A 42 -3.73 -2.00 -4.57
C VAL A 42 -4.04 -0.80 -5.47
N PRO A 43 -5.20 -0.70 -6.15
CA PRO A 43 -5.56 0.48 -6.93
C PRO A 43 -5.75 1.76 -6.10
N ALA A 44 -5.98 1.64 -4.80
CA ALA A 44 -6.36 2.77 -3.92
C ALA A 44 -5.32 3.90 -3.90
N ALA A 45 -4.03 3.56 -3.79
CA ALA A 45 -2.95 4.55 -3.77
C ALA A 45 -2.83 5.30 -5.10
N ALA A 46 -3.02 4.59 -6.23
CA ALA A 46 -3.04 5.20 -7.55
C ALA A 46 -4.25 6.13 -7.71
N LEU A 47 -5.44 5.68 -7.29
CA LEU A 47 -6.64 6.49 -7.31
C LEU A 47 -6.45 7.79 -6.52
N GLN A 48 -5.93 7.71 -5.28
CA GLN A 48 -5.64 8.91 -4.49
C GLN A 48 -4.71 9.87 -5.23
N THR A 49 -3.62 9.36 -5.80
CA THR A 49 -2.62 10.17 -6.52
C THR A 49 -3.20 10.83 -7.76
N ILE A 50 -4.00 10.10 -8.56
CA ILE A 50 -4.62 10.61 -9.79
C ILE A 50 -5.63 11.71 -9.43
N PHE A 51 -6.51 11.45 -8.48
CA PHE A 51 -7.51 12.43 -8.05
C PHE A 51 -6.88 13.66 -7.40
N ALA A 52 -5.77 13.51 -6.67
CA ALA A 52 -5.03 14.65 -6.13
C ALA A 52 -4.44 15.51 -7.25
N LYS A 53 -3.83 14.91 -8.29
CA LYS A 53 -3.33 15.64 -9.45
C LYS A 53 -4.44 16.33 -10.22
N GLN A 54 -5.54 15.65 -10.51
CA GLN A 54 -6.67 16.24 -11.24
C GLN A 54 -7.33 17.38 -10.46
N ALA A 55 -7.54 17.20 -9.15
CA ALA A 55 -8.13 18.23 -8.31
C ALA A 55 -7.22 19.47 -8.15
N ALA A 56 -5.90 19.27 -8.11
CA ALA A 56 -4.91 20.35 -8.06
C ALA A 56 -4.82 21.14 -9.39
N ALA A 57 -5.13 20.49 -10.51
CA ALA A 57 -5.09 21.10 -11.83
C ALA A 57 -6.34 21.92 -12.17
N VAL A 58 -7.38 21.89 -11.33
CA VAL A 58 -8.64 22.62 -11.58
C VAL A 58 -8.41 24.14 -11.41
N THR A 59 -8.45 24.87 -12.53
CA THR A 59 -8.35 26.33 -12.57
C THR A 59 -9.57 26.99 -13.21
N ASN A 60 -10.44 26.22 -13.89
CA ASN A 60 -11.62 26.70 -14.57
C ASN A 60 -12.80 25.71 -14.48
N ASP A 61 -14.01 26.17 -14.80
CA ASP A 61 -15.24 25.38 -14.70
C ASP A 61 -15.22 24.13 -15.59
N GLN A 62 -14.56 24.17 -16.74
CA GLN A 62 -14.47 23.03 -17.65
C GLN A 62 -13.64 21.88 -17.02
N GLN A 63 -12.55 22.21 -16.33
CA GLN A 63 -11.74 21.23 -15.62
C GLN A 63 -12.47 20.67 -14.38
N GLU A 64 -13.27 21.50 -13.70
CA GLU A 64 -14.11 21.03 -12.61
C GLU A 64 -15.19 20.06 -13.11
N GLU A 65 -15.85 20.34 -14.24
CA GLU A 65 -16.78 19.43 -14.89
C GLU A 65 -16.11 18.09 -15.28
N GLN A 66 -14.87 18.15 -15.75
CA GLN A 66 -14.10 16.95 -16.08
C GLN A 66 -13.76 16.14 -14.83
N LEU A 67 -13.41 16.78 -13.71
CA LEU A 67 -13.19 16.13 -12.42
C LEU A 67 -14.47 15.45 -11.91
N ARG A 68 -15.65 16.11 -12.05
CA ARG A 68 -16.97 15.54 -11.72
C ARG A 68 -17.26 14.31 -12.56
N ALA A 69 -17.05 14.39 -13.88
CA ALA A 69 -17.24 13.27 -14.80
C ALA A 69 -16.35 12.07 -14.41
N THR A 70 -15.05 12.33 -14.15
CA THR A 70 -14.10 11.32 -13.72
C THR A 70 -14.52 10.68 -12.41
N THR A 71 -14.87 11.48 -11.40
CA THR A 71 -15.27 10.97 -10.07
C THR A 71 -16.45 10.01 -10.17
N ARG A 72 -17.49 10.39 -10.91
CA ARG A 72 -18.69 9.55 -11.07
C ARG A 72 -18.41 8.28 -11.87
N ALA A 73 -17.67 8.39 -12.96
CA ALA A 73 -17.32 7.25 -13.80
C ALA A 73 -16.50 6.21 -13.02
N ILE A 74 -15.53 6.68 -12.23
CA ILE A 74 -14.65 5.79 -11.46
C ILE A 74 -15.37 5.19 -10.25
N LEU A 75 -16.22 5.94 -9.54
CA LEU A 75 -17.06 5.37 -8.48
C LEU A 75 -17.98 4.27 -9.02
N GLY A 76 -18.64 4.51 -10.16
CA GLY A 76 -19.50 3.51 -10.80
C GLY A 76 -18.72 2.30 -11.30
N TRP A 77 -17.56 2.51 -11.95
CA TRP A 77 -16.73 1.42 -12.45
C TRP A 77 -16.12 0.58 -11.33
N THR A 78 -15.58 1.20 -10.28
CA THR A 78 -15.04 0.48 -9.13
C THR A 78 -16.11 -0.28 -8.38
N PHE A 79 -17.35 0.23 -8.32
CA PHE A 79 -18.50 -0.51 -7.78
C PHE A 79 -18.82 -1.75 -8.63
N LEU A 80 -18.85 -1.62 -9.97
CA LEU A 80 -19.12 -2.74 -10.87
C LEU A 80 -18.04 -3.83 -10.76
N VAL A 81 -16.77 -3.43 -10.79
CA VAL A 81 -15.63 -4.36 -10.61
C VAL A 81 -15.70 -5.06 -9.26
N TRP A 82 -16.00 -4.29 -8.19
CA TRP A 82 -16.19 -4.85 -6.87
C TRP A 82 -17.36 -5.84 -6.81
N LEU A 83 -18.46 -5.54 -7.48
CA LEU A 83 -19.63 -6.44 -7.52
C LEU A 83 -19.25 -7.79 -8.16
N VAL A 84 -18.50 -7.77 -9.25
CA VAL A 84 -18.04 -8.98 -9.94
C VAL A 84 -17.02 -9.73 -9.08
N CYS A 85 -15.96 -9.06 -8.63
CA CYS A 85 -14.90 -9.68 -7.81
C CYS A 85 -15.43 -10.13 -6.44
N GLY A 86 -16.26 -9.31 -5.79
CA GLY A 86 -16.89 -9.62 -4.53
C GLY A 86 -17.86 -10.80 -4.66
N GLY A 87 -18.66 -10.84 -5.74
CA GLY A 87 -19.52 -11.98 -6.06
C GLY A 87 -18.72 -13.27 -6.26
N ALA A 88 -17.57 -13.20 -6.94
CA ALA A 88 -16.67 -14.35 -7.08
C ALA A 88 -16.09 -14.83 -5.74
N VAL A 89 -15.67 -13.90 -4.87
CA VAL A 89 -15.19 -14.23 -3.51
C VAL A 89 -16.32 -14.84 -2.67
N LEU A 90 -17.54 -14.30 -2.76
CA LEU A 90 -18.71 -14.86 -2.05
C LEU A 90 -19.07 -16.26 -2.56
N ALA A 91 -19.02 -16.50 -3.87
CA ALA A 91 -19.21 -17.83 -4.45
C ALA A 91 -18.13 -18.83 -4.01
N ALA A 92 -16.89 -18.36 -3.84
CA ALA A 92 -15.75 -19.14 -3.37
C ALA A 92 -15.58 -19.14 -1.84
N THR A 93 -16.60 -18.74 -1.07
CA THR A 93 -16.52 -18.63 0.40
C THR A 93 -16.05 -19.93 1.07
N ARG A 94 -16.60 -21.10 0.66
CA ARG A 94 -16.23 -22.39 1.24
C ARG A 94 -14.76 -22.74 1.04
N PRO A 95 -14.20 -22.77 -0.18
CA PRO A 95 -12.79 -23.09 -0.38
C PRO A 95 -11.86 -22.04 0.27
N LEU A 96 -12.21 -20.75 0.23
CA LEU A 96 -11.42 -19.69 0.87
C LEU A 96 -11.43 -19.80 2.39
N SER A 97 -12.59 -20.09 3.00
CA SER A 97 -12.66 -20.27 4.45
C SER A 97 -11.85 -21.48 4.91
N HIS A 98 -11.84 -22.56 4.13
CA HIS A 98 -11.02 -23.73 4.41
C HIS A 98 -9.52 -23.42 4.26
N LEU A 99 -9.11 -22.81 3.15
CA LEU A 99 -7.71 -22.45 2.88
C LEU A 99 -7.11 -21.50 3.92
N LEU A 100 -7.90 -20.51 4.35
CA LEU A 100 -7.45 -19.47 5.31
C LEU A 100 -7.88 -19.77 6.75
N THR A 101 -8.44 -20.97 7.01
CA THR A 101 -8.91 -21.43 8.33
C THR A 101 -9.83 -20.42 9.04
N ILE A 102 -10.79 -19.88 8.28
CA ILE A 102 -11.74 -18.89 8.79
C ILE A 102 -12.86 -19.63 9.50
N SER A 103 -12.98 -19.47 10.82
CA SER A 103 -14.01 -20.09 11.63
C SER A 103 -15.42 -19.53 11.39
N ASN A 104 -15.51 -18.23 11.11
CA ASN A 104 -16.77 -17.54 10.84
C ASN A 104 -16.73 -16.84 9.47
N PRO A 105 -17.51 -17.31 8.47
CA PRO A 105 -17.55 -16.72 7.13
C PRO A 105 -17.92 -15.23 7.10
N ALA A 106 -18.60 -14.70 8.13
CA ALA A 106 -18.91 -13.27 8.24
C ALA A 106 -17.65 -12.39 8.17
N ALA A 107 -16.49 -12.88 8.66
CA ALA A 107 -15.23 -12.17 8.56
C ALA A 107 -14.83 -11.92 7.09
N LEU A 108 -15.04 -12.90 6.21
CA LEU A 108 -14.80 -12.77 4.77
C LEU A 108 -15.79 -11.80 4.11
N TYR A 109 -17.07 -11.85 4.49
CA TYR A 109 -18.09 -10.93 3.96
C TYR A 109 -17.75 -9.48 4.30
N PHE A 110 -17.33 -9.21 5.53
CA PHE A 110 -16.86 -7.88 5.93
C PHE A 110 -15.59 -7.47 5.17
N THR A 111 -14.69 -8.41 4.86
CA THR A 111 -13.51 -8.15 4.04
C THR A 111 -13.90 -7.70 2.62
N VAL A 112 -14.91 -8.31 2.02
CA VAL A 112 -15.44 -7.90 0.71
C VAL A 112 -16.00 -6.48 0.76
N VAL A 113 -16.75 -6.13 1.81
CA VAL A 113 -17.25 -4.75 1.99
C VAL A 113 -16.09 -3.76 2.16
N LEU A 114 -15.07 -4.14 2.94
CA LEU A 114 -13.86 -3.32 3.14
C LEU A 114 -13.09 -3.07 1.84
N ALA A 115 -13.11 -3.99 0.89
CA ALA A 115 -12.47 -3.80 -0.41
C ALA A 115 -13.09 -2.63 -1.18
N LEU A 116 -14.43 -2.49 -1.17
CA LEU A 116 -15.11 -1.35 -1.81
C LEU A 116 -14.78 -0.04 -1.11
N THR A 117 -14.94 -0.01 0.21
CA THR A 117 -14.68 1.20 1.00
C THR A 117 -13.22 1.62 0.90
N GLY A 118 -12.31 0.65 0.83
CA GLY A 118 -10.88 0.85 0.59
C GLY A 118 -10.54 1.49 -0.76
N LEU A 119 -11.40 1.30 -1.79
CA LEU A 119 -11.25 1.97 -3.09
C LEU A 119 -11.87 3.39 -3.10
N TRP A 120 -12.95 3.61 -2.39
CA TRP A 120 -13.67 4.89 -2.42
C TRP A 120 -13.06 5.96 -1.52
N ILE A 121 -12.57 5.60 -0.33
CA ILE A 121 -11.91 6.54 0.60
C ILE A 121 -10.74 7.27 -0.05
N PRO A 122 -9.81 6.62 -0.79
CA PRO A 122 -8.70 7.27 -1.47
C PRO A 122 -9.13 8.30 -2.51
N ILE A 123 -10.25 8.09 -3.21
CA ILE A 123 -10.80 9.07 -4.15
C ILE A 123 -11.13 10.38 -3.42
N GLY A 124 -11.88 10.31 -2.33
CA GLY A 124 -12.19 11.47 -1.50
C GLY A 124 -10.95 12.13 -0.89
N LYS A 125 -10.01 11.32 -0.35
CA LYS A 125 -8.72 11.80 0.17
C LYS A 125 -7.91 12.53 -0.91
N GLY A 126 -7.85 11.98 -2.14
CA GLY A 126 -7.15 12.59 -3.27
C GLY A 126 -7.73 13.94 -3.66
N VAL A 127 -9.06 14.05 -3.76
CA VAL A 127 -9.74 15.32 -4.06
C VAL A 127 -9.45 16.36 -2.97
N LEU A 128 -9.58 16.02 -1.70
CA LEU A 128 -9.30 16.95 -0.59
C LEU A 128 -7.83 17.37 -0.56
N GLN A 129 -6.91 16.45 -0.86
CA GLN A 129 -5.49 16.72 -0.97
C GLN A 129 -5.17 17.68 -2.12
N GLY A 130 -5.73 17.46 -3.30
CA GLY A 130 -5.55 18.33 -4.48
C GLY A 130 -6.15 19.72 -4.30
N LYS A 131 -7.28 19.83 -3.60
CA LYS A 131 -7.91 21.11 -3.24
C LYS A 131 -7.30 21.78 -2.00
N HIS A 132 -6.18 21.27 -1.47
CA HIS A 132 -5.51 21.76 -0.26
C HIS A 132 -6.40 21.81 0.99
N GLN A 133 -7.46 21.00 1.06
CA GLN A 133 -8.37 20.91 2.20
C GLN A 133 -7.83 19.96 3.29
N PHE A 134 -6.65 20.32 3.82
CA PHE A 134 -5.93 19.48 4.79
C PHE A 134 -6.67 19.24 6.10
N GLY A 135 -7.57 20.15 6.51
CA GLY A 135 -8.46 19.95 7.66
C GLY A 135 -9.41 18.78 7.45
N GLY A 136 -10.10 18.73 6.31
CA GLY A 136 -10.98 17.62 5.92
C GLY A 136 -10.21 16.30 5.82
N LEU A 137 -9.03 16.32 5.19
CA LEU A 137 -8.16 15.15 5.07
C LEU A 137 -7.73 14.63 6.46
N GLY A 138 -7.43 15.53 7.40
CA GLY A 138 -7.10 15.17 8.79
C GLY A 138 -8.28 14.49 9.49
N TRP A 139 -9.49 15.02 9.33
CA TRP A 139 -10.69 14.39 9.89
C TRP A 139 -10.91 12.98 9.34
N LEU A 140 -10.74 12.75 8.03
CA LEU A 140 -10.85 11.40 7.45
C LEU A 140 -9.83 10.43 8.06
N GLN A 141 -8.63 10.90 8.39
CA GLN A 141 -7.58 10.07 8.99
C GLN A 141 -7.90 9.73 10.46
N ILE A 142 -8.39 10.71 11.23
CA ILE A 142 -8.77 10.49 12.64
C ILE A 142 -9.97 9.54 12.72
N THR A 143 -11.01 9.79 11.93
CA THR A 143 -12.25 9.00 11.99
C THR A 143 -12.05 7.56 11.56
N ASP A 144 -11.18 7.29 10.58
CA ASP A 144 -10.80 5.92 10.20
C ASP A 144 -10.13 5.21 11.37
N GLY A 145 -9.10 5.82 11.99
CA GLY A 145 -8.37 5.21 13.10
C GLY A 145 -9.21 5.06 14.37
N VAL A 146 -9.82 6.16 14.85
CA VAL A 146 -10.62 6.18 16.07
C VAL A 146 -11.87 5.32 15.93
N GLY A 147 -12.56 5.41 14.78
CA GLY A 147 -13.77 4.61 14.52
C GLY A 147 -13.47 3.11 14.57
N ARG A 148 -12.41 2.66 13.89
CA ARG A 148 -12.00 1.25 13.96
C ARG A 148 -11.62 0.83 15.36
N PHE A 149 -10.82 1.62 16.06
CA PHE A 149 -10.37 1.29 17.41
C PHE A 149 -11.54 1.18 18.39
N SER A 150 -12.44 2.17 18.43
CA SER A 150 -13.58 2.19 19.34
C SER A 150 -14.54 1.01 19.10
N VAL A 151 -14.85 0.73 17.83
CA VAL A 151 -15.72 -0.40 17.50
C VAL A 151 -15.01 -1.74 17.72
N THR A 152 -13.69 -1.84 17.48
CA THR A 152 -12.93 -3.06 17.82
C THR A 152 -12.96 -3.32 19.32
N LEU A 153 -12.81 -2.29 20.14
CA LEU A 153 -12.91 -2.41 21.59
C LEU A 153 -14.29 -2.99 22.00
N LEU A 154 -15.36 -2.43 21.45
CA LEU A 154 -16.73 -2.91 21.71
C LEU A 154 -16.93 -4.35 21.23
N MET A 155 -16.60 -4.63 19.97
CA MET A 155 -16.88 -5.93 19.34
C MET A 155 -16.04 -7.05 19.94
N VAL A 156 -14.76 -6.79 20.24
CA VAL A 156 -13.84 -7.84 20.71
C VAL A 156 -13.91 -8.03 22.22
N ILE A 157 -13.91 -6.92 22.99
CA ILE A 157 -13.84 -7.00 24.46
C ILE A 157 -15.20 -7.24 25.05
N VAL A 158 -16.26 -6.51 24.60
CA VAL A 158 -17.58 -6.58 25.20
C VAL A 158 -18.41 -7.72 24.59
N LEU A 159 -18.39 -7.85 23.25
CA LEU A 159 -19.25 -8.81 22.55
C LEU A 159 -18.57 -10.13 22.17
N GLY A 160 -17.26 -10.27 22.38
CA GLY A 160 -16.51 -11.50 22.07
C GLY A 160 -16.52 -11.86 20.58
N GLY A 161 -16.65 -10.88 19.68
CA GLY A 161 -16.92 -11.06 18.26
C GLY A 161 -15.77 -11.64 17.42
N LYS A 162 -14.64 -12.02 18.03
CA LYS A 162 -13.50 -12.68 17.39
C LYS A 162 -13.03 -11.95 16.09
N ALA A 163 -12.50 -12.67 15.11
CA ALA A 163 -12.04 -12.10 13.83
C ALA A 163 -13.17 -11.40 13.06
N ALA A 164 -14.39 -11.96 13.04
CA ALA A 164 -15.54 -11.33 12.41
C ALA A 164 -15.90 -9.98 13.05
N GLY A 165 -15.84 -9.88 14.39
CA GLY A 165 -16.05 -8.62 15.10
C GLY A 165 -14.98 -7.57 14.79
N GLY A 166 -13.73 -7.96 14.67
CA GLY A 166 -12.63 -7.09 14.25
C GLY A 166 -12.78 -6.57 12.82
N MET A 167 -13.19 -7.43 11.89
CA MET A 167 -13.48 -7.03 10.50
C MET A 167 -14.71 -6.13 10.40
N PHE A 168 -15.79 -6.42 11.17
CA PHE A 168 -16.95 -5.54 11.28
C PHE A 168 -16.55 -4.15 11.80
N ALA A 169 -15.71 -4.09 12.81
CA ALA A 169 -15.20 -2.82 13.34
C ALA A 169 -14.46 -2.00 12.27
N ALA A 170 -13.66 -2.67 11.45
CA ALA A 170 -13.00 -2.02 10.33
C ALA A 170 -14.01 -1.48 9.29
N VAL A 171 -15.07 -2.22 8.97
CA VAL A 171 -16.17 -1.76 8.10
C VAL A 171 -16.81 -0.50 8.67
N VAL A 172 -17.21 -0.50 9.95
CA VAL A 172 -17.86 0.67 10.56
C VAL A 172 -16.95 1.90 10.54
N GLY A 173 -15.66 1.76 10.91
CA GLY A 173 -14.69 2.85 10.85
C GLY A 173 -14.56 3.44 9.44
N GLN A 174 -14.48 2.58 8.41
CA GLN A 174 -14.42 3.05 7.03
C GLN A 174 -15.73 3.66 6.53
N LEU A 175 -16.88 3.14 6.93
CA LEU A 175 -18.19 3.72 6.57
C LEU A 175 -18.36 5.13 7.15
N ILE A 176 -17.97 5.35 8.41
CA ILE A 176 -17.96 6.70 9.01
C ILE A 176 -17.07 7.63 8.18
N THR A 177 -15.88 7.15 7.81
CA THR A 177 -14.93 7.93 6.98
C THR A 177 -15.50 8.24 5.60
N ILE A 178 -16.19 7.29 4.95
CA ILE A 178 -16.87 7.51 3.66
C ILE A 178 -17.97 8.55 3.79
N VAL A 179 -18.83 8.47 4.80
CA VAL A 179 -19.93 9.43 5.00
C VAL A 179 -19.37 10.85 5.14
N ILE A 180 -18.32 11.03 5.95
CA ILE A 180 -17.67 12.34 6.11
C ILE A 180 -16.99 12.77 4.82
N GLY A 181 -16.25 11.89 4.14
CA GLY A 181 -15.59 12.16 2.87
C GLY A 181 -16.58 12.52 1.77
N ALA A 182 -17.67 11.78 1.65
CA ALA A 182 -18.74 12.05 0.71
C ALA A 182 -19.41 13.41 1.00
N TRP A 183 -19.65 13.72 2.25
CA TRP A 183 -20.20 15.04 2.61
C TRP A 183 -19.27 16.19 2.25
N LEU A 184 -17.96 16.05 2.51
CA LEU A 184 -16.96 17.07 2.17
C LEU A 184 -16.76 17.23 0.66
N THR A 185 -16.95 16.17 -0.12
CA THR A 185 -16.78 16.17 -1.59
C THR A 185 -18.11 16.17 -2.36
N ARG A 186 -19.24 16.42 -1.68
CA ARG A 186 -20.60 16.29 -2.24
C ARG A 186 -20.84 17.04 -3.54
N ALA A 187 -20.22 18.22 -3.71
CA ALA A 187 -20.34 19.01 -4.92
C ALA A 187 -19.85 18.29 -6.19
N LEU A 188 -18.94 17.32 -6.06
CA LEU A 188 -18.36 16.59 -7.18
C LEU A 188 -19.20 15.41 -7.66
N TRP A 189 -19.89 14.71 -6.75
CA TRP A 189 -20.61 13.49 -7.13
C TRP A 189 -22.13 13.66 -7.20
N LEU A 190 -22.70 14.67 -6.54
CA LEU A 190 -24.13 14.99 -6.64
C LEU A 190 -24.49 15.70 -7.96
N SER A 191 -23.63 16.60 -8.46
CA SER A 191 -23.89 17.35 -9.69
C SER A 191 -23.74 16.47 -10.92
N ARG A 192 -24.63 16.60 -11.90
CA ARG A 192 -24.49 15.87 -13.18
C ARG A 192 -23.34 16.46 -13.96
N ALA A 193 -22.44 15.60 -14.42
CA ALA A 193 -21.37 15.99 -15.33
C ALA A 193 -21.93 16.13 -16.76
N LYS A 194 -21.57 17.22 -17.44
CA LYS A 194 -21.99 17.48 -18.83
C LYS A 194 -21.00 16.95 -19.86
N VAL A 195 -19.81 16.53 -19.42
CA VAL A 195 -18.70 16.09 -20.27
C VAL A 195 -18.53 14.58 -20.20
N ALA A 196 -18.25 13.96 -21.35
CA ALA A 196 -17.97 12.54 -21.44
C ALA A 196 -16.60 12.19 -20.84
N PHE A 197 -16.52 11.08 -20.11
CA PHE A 197 -15.28 10.58 -19.52
C PHE A 197 -14.38 9.92 -20.56
N ARG A 198 -13.08 10.25 -20.56
CA ARG A 198 -12.09 9.72 -21.50
C ARG A 198 -11.38 8.49 -20.93
N TRP A 199 -11.96 7.31 -21.08
CA TRP A 199 -11.44 6.05 -20.56
C TRP A 199 -10.00 5.74 -20.98
N LYS A 200 -9.68 5.86 -22.29
CA LYS A 200 -8.35 5.48 -22.82
C LYS A 200 -7.21 6.29 -22.19
N SER A 201 -7.37 7.59 -22.09
CA SER A 201 -6.36 8.46 -21.48
C SER A 201 -6.20 8.19 -19.99
N TRP A 202 -7.31 7.91 -19.29
CA TRP A 202 -7.30 7.64 -17.87
C TRP A 202 -6.61 6.31 -17.55
N PHE A 203 -6.96 5.22 -18.25
CA PHE A 203 -6.33 3.91 -18.06
C PHE A 203 -4.84 3.92 -18.41
N GLY A 204 -4.42 4.68 -19.43
CA GLY A 204 -3.02 4.84 -19.79
C GLY A 204 -2.15 5.40 -18.65
N THR A 205 -2.74 6.16 -17.72
CA THR A 205 -2.03 6.68 -16.54
C THR A 205 -2.30 5.85 -15.29
N ALA A 206 -3.55 5.41 -15.10
CA ALA A 206 -3.97 4.72 -13.89
C ALA A 206 -3.36 3.32 -13.76
N LEU A 207 -3.33 2.56 -14.86
CA LEU A 207 -2.85 1.18 -14.83
C LEU A 207 -1.37 1.07 -14.43
N PRO A 208 -0.43 1.81 -15.07
CA PRO A 208 0.97 1.76 -14.64
C PRO A 208 1.20 2.24 -13.21
N LEU A 209 0.49 3.28 -12.77
CA LEU A 209 0.56 3.76 -11.39
C LEU A 209 0.05 2.70 -10.40
N THR A 210 -1.10 2.07 -10.70
CA THR A 210 -1.67 1.01 -9.86
C THR A 210 -0.71 -0.16 -9.72
N LEU A 211 -0.19 -0.63 -10.84
CA LEU A 211 0.71 -1.78 -10.87
C LEU A 211 2.04 -1.48 -10.18
N GLY A 212 2.62 -0.32 -10.44
CA GLY A 212 3.88 0.08 -9.83
C GLY A 212 3.78 0.30 -8.31
N LEU A 213 2.79 1.06 -7.84
CA LEU A 213 2.56 1.27 -6.40
C LEU A 213 2.11 -0.03 -5.72
N GLY A 214 1.33 -0.85 -6.43
CA GLY A 214 0.87 -2.14 -5.94
C GLY A 214 1.98 -3.14 -5.66
N THR A 215 3.09 -3.07 -6.39
CA THR A 215 4.23 -3.99 -6.23
C THR A 215 4.70 -4.07 -4.78
N VAL A 216 4.91 -2.92 -4.12
CA VAL A 216 5.39 -2.88 -2.74
C VAL A 216 4.32 -3.40 -1.76
N LEU A 217 3.05 -3.06 -1.98
CA LEU A 217 1.94 -3.52 -1.15
C LEU A 217 1.74 -5.03 -1.23
N VAL A 218 1.83 -5.59 -2.43
CA VAL A 218 1.73 -7.03 -2.67
C VAL A 218 2.92 -7.75 -2.04
N MET A 219 4.16 -7.28 -2.26
CA MET A 219 5.37 -7.82 -1.64
C MET A 219 5.25 -7.92 -0.12
N SER A 220 4.69 -6.89 0.51
CA SER A 220 4.54 -6.81 1.96
C SER A 220 3.37 -7.61 2.53
N SER A 221 2.64 -8.35 1.72
CA SER A 221 1.41 -9.04 2.14
C SER A 221 1.35 -10.52 1.76
N ILE A 222 2.10 -10.94 0.75
CA ILE A 222 2.12 -12.32 0.24
C ILE A 222 2.56 -13.32 1.32
N ASP A 223 3.59 -12.97 2.10
CA ASP A 223 4.16 -13.80 3.14
C ASP A 223 3.13 -14.19 4.22
N MET A 224 2.33 -13.23 4.67
CA MET A 224 1.28 -13.53 5.66
C MET A 224 0.21 -14.46 5.11
N LEU A 225 -0.20 -14.26 3.84
CA LEU A 225 -1.18 -15.15 3.20
C LEU A 225 -0.62 -16.56 3.05
N PHE A 226 0.65 -16.66 2.64
CA PHE A 226 1.34 -17.93 2.49
C PHE A 226 1.50 -18.66 3.84
N VAL A 227 1.98 -17.96 4.87
CA VAL A 227 2.15 -18.53 6.22
C VAL A 227 0.81 -18.94 6.82
N GLN A 228 -0.24 -18.15 6.64
CA GLN A 228 -1.58 -18.50 7.11
C GLN A 228 -2.12 -19.74 6.42
N GLY A 229 -1.93 -19.87 5.10
CA GLY A 229 -2.39 -21.05 4.36
C GLY A 229 -1.62 -22.33 4.68
N LEU A 230 -0.32 -22.21 5.04
CA LEU A 230 0.56 -23.38 5.21
C LEU A 230 0.69 -23.83 6.67
N PHE A 231 0.64 -22.91 7.64
CA PHE A 231 0.93 -23.16 9.06
C PHE A 231 -0.23 -22.84 10.00
N SER A 232 -1.46 -22.71 9.50
CA SER A 232 -2.63 -22.33 10.30
C SER A 232 -2.88 -23.26 11.50
N ASP A 233 -2.58 -24.53 11.34
CA ASP A 233 -2.83 -25.56 12.38
C ASP A 233 -1.82 -25.50 13.54
N THR A 234 -0.71 -24.78 13.38
CA THR A 234 0.34 -24.71 14.43
C THR A 234 0.02 -23.75 15.57
N GLY A 235 -0.97 -22.87 15.42
CA GLY A 235 -1.27 -21.80 16.38
C GLY A 235 -0.21 -20.69 16.45
N GLN A 236 0.92 -20.86 15.76
CA GLN A 236 2.08 -19.96 15.83
C GLN A 236 2.05 -18.85 14.76
N THR A 237 1.14 -18.94 13.78
CA THR A 237 0.95 -17.90 12.73
C THR A 237 0.64 -16.52 13.31
N ALA A 238 0.02 -16.47 14.50
CA ALA A 238 -0.21 -15.22 15.22
C ALA A 238 1.09 -14.52 15.62
N LEU A 239 2.13 -15.27 15.98
CA LEU A 239 3.45 -14.74 16.33
C LEU A 239 4.13 -14.16 15.09
N TYR A 240 4.03 -14.86 13.95
CA TYR A 240 4.50 -14.33 12.66
C TYR A 240 3.81 -13.00 12.33
N GLY A 241 2.47 -12.96 12.37
CA GLY A 241 1.69 -11.76 12.11
C GLY A 241 2.03 -10.60 13.04
N GLY A 242 2.26 -10.88 14.33
CA GLY A 242 2.65 -9.89 15.32
C GLY A 242 4.05 -9.32 15.06
N ALA A 243 5.03 -10.15 14.75
CA ALA A 243 6.38 -9.72 14.40
C ALA A 243 6.37 -8.90 13.09
N MET A 244 5.62 -9.36 12.09
CA MET A 244 5.44 -8.66 10.82
C MET A 244 4.85 -7.26 11.01
N LEU A 245 3.79 -7.10 11.79
CA LEU A 245 3.18 -5.80 12.07
C LEU A 245 4.14 -4.86 12.80
N THR A 246 4.96 -5.40 13.68
CA THR A 246 6.01 -4.65 14.37
C THR A 246 7.06 -4.13 13.38
N GLY A 247 7.51 -4.96 12.45
CA GLY A 247 8.40 -4.56 11.35
C GLY A 247 7.74 -3.52 10.42
N PHE A 248 6.44 -3.69 10.15
CA PHE A 248 5.67 -2.75 9.33
C PHE A 248 5.54 -1.36 9.95
N ALA A 249 5.54 -1.25 11.28
CA ALA A 249 5.54 0.04 11.96
C ALA A 249 6.74 0.91 11.54
N ILE A 250 7.90 0.30 11.26
CA ILE A 250 9.10 0.97 10.75
C ILE A 250 8.81 1.65 9.41
N ILE A 251 8.16 0.93 8.49
CA ILE A 251 7.79 1.48 7.17
C ILE A 251 6.82 2.65 7.34
N GLN A 252 5.87 2.54 8.24
CA GLN A 252 4.88 3.58 8.49
C GLN A 252 5.48 4.87 9.05
N PHE A 253 6.57 4.80 9.81
CA PHE A 253 7.29 6.00 10.25
C PHE A 253 8.04 6.70 9.12
N ILE A 254 8.47 5.96 8.09
CA ILE A 254 9.24 6.49 6.95
C ILE A 254 8.32 6.90 5.78
N ALA A 255 7.13 6.32 5.67
CA ALA A 255 6.17 6.60 4.59
C ALA A 255 5.83 8.10 4.41
N PRO A 256 5.65 8.93 5.47
CA PRO A 256 5.41 10.36 5.30
C PRO A 256 6.56 11.09 4.60
N VAL A 257 7.81 10.66 4.81
CA VAL A 257 8.99 11.23 4.14
C VAL A 257 8.93 10.96 2.62
N ALA A 258 8.58 9.73 2.24
CA ALA A 258 8.40 9.35 0.84
C ALA A 258 7.27 10.13 0.14
N LEU A 259 6.15 10.37 0.83
CA LEU A 259 5.02 11.15 0.29
C LEU A 259 5.38 12.63 0.06
N VAL A 260 6.12 13.24 0.99
CA VAL A 260 6.58 14.64 0.82
C VAL A 260 7.53 14.74 -0.36
N MET A 261 8.42 13.75 -0.51
CA MET A 261 9.33 13.70 -1.64
C MET A 261 8.60 13.54 -2.97
N PHE A 262 7.62 12.63 -3.06
CA PHE A 262 6.82 12.46 -4.28
C PHE A 262 6.22 13.80 -4.75
N ALA A 263 5.64 14.57 -3.82
CA ALA A 263 5.08 15.87 -4.13
C ALA A 263 6.14 16.86 -4.63
N ARG A 264 7.32 16.90 -3.99
CA ARG A 264 8.43 17.78 -4.40
C ARG A 264 9.02 17.40 -5.75
N VAL A 265 9.24 16.11 -6.00
CA VAL A 265 9.75 15.63 -7.30
C VAL A 265 8.75 15.98 -8.40
N ALA A 266 7.45 15.77 -8.18
CA ALA A 266 6.42 16.11 -9.16
C ALA A 266 6.37 17.62 -9.46
N GLN A 267 6.55 18.48 -8.45
CA GLN A 267 6.64 19.95 -8.63
C GLN A 267 7.92 20.36 -9.38
N ASN A 268 9.08 19.77 -9.04
CA ASN A 268 10.35 20.10 -9.67
C ASN A 268 10.39 19.66 -11.14
N VAL A 269 9.80 18.50 -11.46
CA VAL A 269 9.62 18.05 -12.86
C VAL A 269 8.75 19.05 -13.64
N ALA A 270 7.68 19.56 -13.00
CA ALA A 270 6.82 20.58 -13.63
C ALA A 270 7.52 21.94 -13.83
N ARG A 271 8.54 22.27 -13.02
CA ARG A 271 9.32 23.51 -13.10
C ARG A 271 10.64 23.39 -13.87
N ALA A 272 10.96 22.19 -14.40
CA ALA A 272 12.24 21.85 -15.03
C ALA A 272 13.47 22.10 -14.13
N GLU A 273 13.29 22.07 -12.79
CA GLU A 273 14.37 22.27 -11.83
C GLU A 273 15.08 20.92 -11.53
N ARG A 274 16.42 20.97 -11.35
CA ARG A 274 17.19 19.78 -10.92
C ARG A 274 16.84 19.41 -9.49
N ALA A 275 16.36 18.19 -9.30
CA ALA A 275 15.94 17.71 -7.99
C ALA A 275 17.01 16.84 -7.34
N ASP A 276 17.85 17.40 -6.50
CA ASP A 276 18.75 16.67 -5.59
C ASP A 276 18.00 16.06 -4.39
N SER A 277 16.66 16.22 -4.35
CA SER A 277 15.81 15.76 -3.25
C SER A 277 15.78 14.23 -3.11
N LEU A 278 16.02 13.45 -4.18
CA LEU A 278 16.01 11.98 -4.12
C LEU A 278 17.15 11.46 -3.26
N GLY A 279 18.38 11.95 -3.47
CA GLY A 279 19.55 11.50 -2.71
C GLY A 279 19.40 11.74 -1.21
N MET A 280 18.93 12.93 -0.82
CA MET A 280 18.69 13.25 0.59
C MET A 280 17.58 12.40 1.20
N THR A 281 16.52 12.10 0.46
CA THR A 281 15.43 11.24 0.95
C THR A 281 15.88 9.79 1.08
N LEU A 282 16.64 9.27 0.13
CA LEU A 282 17.23 7.93 0.23
C LEU A 282 18.18 7.82 1.42
N ALA A 283 19.07 8.81 1.60
CA ALA A 283 19.98 8.85 2.74
C ALA A 283 19.22 8.86 4.07
N ALA A 284 18.19 9.71 4.20
CA ALA A 284 17.34 9.75 5.39
C ALA A 284 16.60 8.42 5.61
N THR A 285 16.03 7.83 4.55
CA THR A 285 15.31 6.54 4.63
C THR A 285 16.23 5.42 5.08
N ILE A 286 17.44 5.35 4.52
CA ILE A 286 18.45 4.34 4.90
C ILE A 286 18.90 4.58 6.33
N LEU A 287 19.24 5.81 6.71
CA LEU A 287 19.69 6.15 8.05
C LEU A 287 18.65 5.76 9.12
N PHE A 288 17.42 6.28 8.98
CA PHE A 288 16.34 5.99 9.95
C PHE A 288 15.96 4.51 9.94
N GLY A 289 15.94 3.88 8.77
CA GLY A 289 15.68 2.45 8.65
C GLY A 289 16.76 1.59 9.30
N CYS A 290 18.03 1.92 9.12
CA CYS A 290 19.16 1.25 9.79
C CYS A 290 19.10 1.45 11.31
N VAL A 291 18.86 2.67 11.78
CA VAL A 291 18.70 2.94 13.23
C VAL A 291 17.59 2.11 13.82
N ALA A 292 16.43 2.05 13.14
CA ALA A 292 15.31 1.24 13.59
C ALA A 292 15.62 -0.27 13.55
N ALA A 293 16.27 -0.77 12.49
CA ALA A 293 16.66 -2.18 12.37
C ALA A 293 17.69 -2.59 13.43
N VAL A 294 18.70 -1.75 13.69
CA VAL A 294 19.66 -1.95 14.78
C VAL A 294 18.94 -1.93 16.14
N GLY A 295 18.05 -0.97 16.37
CA GLY A 295 17.22 -0.92 17.59
C GLY A 295 16.40 -2.18 17.80
N CYS A 296 15.76 -2.70 16.75
CA CYS A 296 15.03 -3.97 16.78
C CYS A 296 15.95 -5.18 17.01
N THR A 297 17.20 -5.12 16.58
CA THR A 297 18.18 -6.19 16.78
C THR A 297 18.70 -6.20 18.22
N LEU A 298 18.98 -5.03 18.79
CA LEU A 298 19.48 -4.88 20.16
C LEU A 298 18.37 -5.10 21.20
N LEU A 299 17.15 -4.68 20.91
CA LEU A 299 16.01 -4.71 21.81
C LEU A 299 14.77 -5.35 21.16
N PRO A 300 14.83 -6.62 20.70
CA PRO A 300 13.77 -7.22 19.89
C PRO A 300 12.42 -7.35 20.63
N ARG A 301 12.45 -7.41 21.96
CA ARG A 301 11.23 -7.46 22.79
C ARG A 301 10.57 -6.09 22.99
N LEU A 302 11.31 -4.99 22.83
CA LEU A 302 10.80 -3.64 23.14
C LEU A 302 9.62 -3.24 22.24
N PRO A 303 9.69 -3.35 20.91
CA PRO A 303 8.58 -3.00 20.02
C PRO A 303 7.34 -3.87 20.29
N LEU A 304 7.54 -5.17 20.55
CA LEU A 304 6.45 -6.08 20.90
C LEU A 304 5.80 -5.75 22.25
N ARG A 305 6.59 -5.33 23.25
CA ARG A 305 6.05 -4.89 24.54
C ARG A 305 5.23 -3.61 24.41
N LEU A 306 5.67 -2.68 23.58
CA LEU A 306 4.93 -1.44 23.32
C LEU A 306 3.61 -1.70 22.59
N MET A 307 3.61 -2.64 21.63
CA MET A 307 2.44 -2.95 20.82
C MET A 307 1.48 -3.94 21.52
N TYR A 308 2.04 -4.92 22.26
CA TYR A 308 1.30 -6.01 22.91
C TYR A 308 1.57 -6.06 24.42
N PHE A 309 1.47 -4.90 25.09
CA PHE A 309 1.82 -4.75 26.52
C PHE A 309 1.04 -5.68 27.45
N SER A 310 -0.19 -6.07 27.10
CA SER A 310 -1.04 -6.95 27.89
C SER A 310 -0.94 -8.44 27.52
N ASN A 311 -0.14 -8.80 26.50
CA ASN A 311 -0.08 -10.18 25.99
C ASN A 311 1.37 -10.68 25.89
N ARG A 312 1.80 -11.40 26.92
CA ARG A 312 3.18 -11.92 27.05
C ARG A 312 3.52 -12.98 25.99
N GLU A 313 2.54 -13.75 25.51
CA GLU A 313 2.76 -14.76 24.46
C GLU A 313 3.32 -14.14 23.18
N MET A 314 2.86 -12.93 22.84
CA MET A 314 3.36 -12.21 21.66
C MET A 314 4.85 -11.83 21.76
N TRP A 315 5.42 -11.81 22.97
CA TRP A 315 6.85 -11.52 23.15
C TRP A 315 7.75 -12.70 22.72
N GLU A 316 7.18 -13.89 22.56
CA GLU A 316 7.86 -15.05 21.98
C GLU A 316 8.21 -14.85 20.50
N ALA A 317 7.51 -13.94 19.82
CA ALA A 317 7.83 -13.55 18.46
C ALA A 317 9.12 -12.68 18.34
N ALA A 318 9.77 -12.33 19.47
CA ALA A 318 10.95 -11.47 19.49
C ALA A 318 12.10 -11.95 18.58
N PRO A 319 12.38 -13.26 18.41
CA PRO A 319 13.44 -13.71 17.49
C PRO A 319 13.17 -13.36 16.02
N LEU A 320 11.91 -13.16 15.61
CA LEU A 320 11.53 -12.84 14.24
C LEU A 320 11.64 -11.33 13.94
N VAL A 321 11.56 -10.47 14.97
CA VAL A 321 11.54 -9.00 14.79
C VAL A 321 12.80 -8.45 14.08
N PRO A 322 14.03 -8.86 14.43
CA PRO A 322 15.22 -8.43 13.72
C PRO A 322 15.19 -8.83 12.24
N TRP A 323 14.78 -10.05 11.94
CA TRP A 323 14.68 -10.53 10.56
C TRP A 323 13.72 -9.69 9.72
N PHE A 324 12.53 -9.37 10.26
CA PHE A 324 11.60 -8.46 9.61
C PHE A 324 12.19 -7.07 9.43
N ALA A 325 12.84 -6.51 10.45
CA ALA A 325 13.41 -5.17 10.37
C ALA A 325 14.44 -5.06 9.23
N TRP A 326 15.34 -6.04 9.11
CA TRP A 326 16.34 -6.07 8.05
C TRP A 326 15.75 -6.42 6.68
N ALA A 327 14.76 -7.33 6.59
CA ALA A 327 14.13 -7.70 5.33
C ALA A 327 13.27 -6.56 4.73
N LEU A 328 12.62 -5.76 5.60
CA LEU A 328 11.76 -4.65 5.18
C LEU A 328 12.53 -3.36 4.87
N LEU A 329 13.78 -3.22 5.33
CA LEU A 329 14.60 -2.05 5.04
C LEU A 329 14.82 -1.85 3.53
N PRO A 330 15.30 -2.84 2.75
CA PRO A 330 15.40 -2.68 1.29
C PRO A 330 14.04 -2.49 0.62
N LEU A 331 12.95 -3.06 1.14
CA LEU A 331 11.61 -2.82 0.63
C LEU A 331 11.17 -1.35 0.83
N THR A 332 11.56 -0.74 1.95
CA THR A 332 11.29 0.67 2.24
C THR A 332 12.06 1.58 1.28
N VAL A 333 13.33 1.27 1.03
CA VAL A 333 14.15 1.99 0.04
C VAL A 333 13.57 1.82 -1.37
N ALA A 334 13.18 0.59 -1.73
CA ALA A 334 12.52 0.31 -3.01
C ALA A 334 11.22 1.11 -3.17
N ASN A 335 10.41 1.26 -2.11
CA ASN A 335 9.19 2.07 -2.13
C ASN A 335 9.47 3.53 -2.52
N VAL A 336 10.53 4.14 -1.94
CA VAL A 336 10.96 5.51 -2.29
C VAL A 336 11.39 5.60 -3.76
N LEU A 337 12.16 4.62 -4.24
CA LEU A 337 12.62 4.57 -5.63
C LEU A 337 11.47 4.37 -6.61
N VAL A 338 10.54 3.45 -6.32
CA VAL A 338 9.34 3.20 -7.13
C VAL A 338 8.49 4.46 -7.23
N GLN A 339 8.26 5.16 -6.12
CA GLN A 339 7.52 6.42 -6.13
C GLN A 339 8.21 7.48 -6.99
N ASN A 340 9.55 7.58 -6.92
CA ASN A 340 10.33 8.49 -7.78
C ASN A 340 10.21 8.13 -9.27
N ILE A 341 10.31 6.85 -9.64
CA ILE A 341 10.15 6.36 -11.02
C ILE A 341 8.76 6.75 -11.56
N LEU A 342 7.72 6.46 -10.80
CA LEU A 342 6.33 6.74 -11.18
C LEU A 342 6.02 8.24 -11.21
N ALA A 343 6.63 9.04 -10.32
CA ALA A 343 6.52 10.49 -10.33
C ALA A 343 7.13 11.12 -11.59
N ARG A 344 8.22 10.54 -12.09
CA ARG A 344 8.88 10.92 -13.35
C ARG A 344 8.18 10.39 -14.61
N GLY A 345 7.12 9.60 -14.47
CA GLY A 345 6.38 9.00 -15.60
C GLY A 345 7.14 7.87 -16.33
N ARG A 346 8.18 7.29 -15.70
CA ARG A 346 8.97 6.19 -16.29
C ARG A 346 8.25 4.84 -16.13
N PHE A 347 7.17 4.67 -16.89
CA PHE A 347 6.33 3.46 -16.80
C PHE A 347 6.96 2.21 -17.43
N GLU A 348 8.05 2.34 -18.15
CA GLU A 348 8.84 1.24 -18.70
C GLU A 348 9.42 0.30 -17.64
N ALA A 349 9.59 0.79 -16.40
CA ALA A 349 10.04 -0.01 -15.27
C ALA A 349 8.95 -0.94 -14.71
N VAL A 350 7.66 -0.62 -14.92
CA VAL A 350 6.53 -1.29 -14.25
C VAL A 350 6.49 -2.81 -14.52
N PRO A 351 6.68 -3.33 -15.74
CA PRO A 351 6.72 -4.78 -15.97
C PRO A 351 7.77 -5.50 -15.13
N TRP A 352 8.97 -4.90 -15.00
CA TRP A 352 10.06 -5.46 -14.21
C TRP A 352 9.76 -5.42 -12.71
N LEU A 353 9.12 -4.36 -12.24
CA LEU A 353 8.71 -4.24 -10.83
C LEU A 353 7.67 -5.31 -10.47
N ILE A 354 6.69 -5.60 -11.34
CA ILE A 354 5.65 -6.62 -11.11
C ILE A 354 6.23 -8.04 -11.11
N LEU A 355 7.27 -8.27 -11.90
CA LEU A 355 7.91 -9.58 -11.99
C LEU A 355 8.47 -10.03 -10.64
N VAL A 356 8.94 -9.09 -9.80
CA VAL A 356 9.56 -9.43 -8.49
C VAL A 356 8.57 -10.08 -7.52
N PRO A 357 7.38 -9.54 -7.22
CA PRO A 357 6.41 -10.24 -6.37
C PRO A 357 5.94 -11.57 -6.95
N ALA A 358 5.88 -11.71 -8.30
CA ALA A 358 5.56 -12.99 -8.93
C ALA A 358 6.66 -14.05 -8.67
N ILE A 359 7.94 -13.67 -8.84
CA ILE A 359 9.10 -14.52 -8.51
C ILE A 359 9.11 -14.86 -7.01
N TYR A 360 8.80 -13.87 -6.15
CA TYR A 360 8.74 -14.08 -4.71
C TYR A 360 7.65 -15.09 -4.33
N ALA A 361 6.44 -14.93 -4.85
CA ALA A 361 5.34 -15.88 -4.63
C ALA A 361 5.68 -17.29 -5.13
N ALA A 362 6.22 -17.39 -6.35
CA ALA A 362 6.67 -18.67 -6.91
C ALA A 362 7.77 -19.31 -6.07
N GLY A 363 8.74 -18.52 -5.57
CA GLY A 363 9.82 -18.98 -4.70
C GLY A 363 9.31 -19.53 -3.37
N LEU A 364 8.30 -18.89 -2.76
CA LEU A 364 7.64 -19.39 -1.56
C LEU A 364 6.90 -20.71 -1.82
N CYS A 365 6.14 -20.81 -2.92
CA CYS A 365 5.46 -22.04 -3.30
C CYS A 365 6.44 -23.19 -3.55
N PHE A 366 7.56 -22.92 -4.20
CA PHE A 366 8.61 -23.91 -4.44
C PHE A 366 9.26 -24.42 -3.14
N GLN A 367 9.43 -23.53 -2.16
CA GLN A 367 10.01 -23.88 -0.86
C GLN A 367 9.01 -24.57 0.09
N ALA A 368 7.70 -24.55 -0.20
CA ALA A 368 6.64 -25.02 0.70
C ALA A 368 6.88 -26.45 1.26
N PRO A 369 7.26 -27.47 0.45
CA PRO A 369 7.51 -28.82 0.98
C PRO A 369 8.66 -28.87 1.99
N GLY A 370 9.73 -28.12 1.73
CA GLY A 370 10.87 -28.04 2.65
C GLY A 370 10.54 -27.29 3.94
N LEU A 371 9.72 -26.24 3.85
CA LEU A 371 9.29 -25.45 5.01
C LEU A 371 8.40 -26.27 5.96
N LEU A 372 7.54 -27.13 5.44
CA LEU A 372 6.70 -28.02 6.26
C LEU A 372 7.51 -29.05 7.06
N ALA A 373 8.70 -29.42 6.60
CA ALA A 373 9.60 -30.32 7.30
C ALA A 373 10.41 -29.65 8.42
N MET A 374 10.40 -28.30 8.50
CA MET A 374 11.15 -27.53 9.49
C MET A 374 10.30 -27.24 10.74
N LYS A 375 10.97 -26.85 11.83
CA LYS A 375 10.27 -26.27 12.98
C LYS A 375 9.64 -24.93 12.56
N PRO A 376 8.45 -24.57 13.06
CA PRO A 376 7.72 -23.35 12.61
C PRO A 376 8.55 -22.06 12.65
N PHE A 377 9.34 -21.84 13.71
CA PHE A 377 10.18 -20.64 13.81
C PHE A 377 11.30 -20.58 12.76
N ASP A 378 11.91 -21.73 12.44
CA ASP A 378 12.94 -21.82 11.41
C ASP A 378 12.33 -21.60 10.02
N ALA A 379 11.14 -22.17 9.76
CA ALA A 379 10.38 -21.95 8.55
C ALA A 379 9.99 -20.48 8.39
N PHE A 380 9.50 -19.84 9.46
CA PHE A 380 9.17 -18.40 9.46
C PHE A 380 10.40 -17.53 9.15
N THR A 381 11.53 -17.84 9.78
CA THR A 381 12.79 -17.15 9.49
C THR A 381 13.18 -17.30 8.03
N ARG A 382 13.01 -18.48 7.43
CA ARG A 382 13.30 -18.73 6.02
C ARG A 382 12.38 -17.93 5.08
N VAL A 383 11.08 -17.86 5.39
CA VAL A 383 10.13 -17.03 4.67
C VAL A 383 10.55 -15.54 4.69
N ILE A 384 10.95 -15.03 5.86
CA ILE A 384 11.40 -13.63 6.00
C ILE A 384 12.72 -13.39 5.25
N GLN A 385 13.65 -14.34 5.25
CA GLN A 385 14.87 -14.26 4.45
C GLN A 385 14.56 -14.20 2.95
N THR A 386 13.59 -15.00 2.48
CA THR A 386 13.12 -14.98 1.09
C THR A 386 12.50 -13.61 0.75
N LEU A 387 11.72 -13.03 1.67
CA LEU A 387 11.22 -11.65 1.55
C LEU A 387 12.38 -10.65 1.44
N GLY A 388 13.41 -10.79 2.27
CA GLY A 388 14.59 -9.94 2.24
C GLY A 388 15.33 -9.98 0.90
N CYS A 389 15.57 -11.18 0.36
CA CYS A 389 16.18 -11.36 -0.97
C CYS A 389 15.34 -10.74 -2.08
N ALA A 390 14.02 -10.98 -2.07
CA ALA A 390 13.11 -10.39 -3.05
C ALA A 390 13.04 -8.84 -2.92
N SER A 391 13.10 -8.32 -1.70
CA SER A 391 13.13 -6.88 -1.42
C SER A 391 14.42 -6.23 -1.92
N LEU A 392 15.56 -6.91 -1.79
CA LEU A 392 16.84 -6.47 -2.37
C LEU A 392 16.79 -6.46 -3.89
N LEU A 393 16.21 -7.49 -4.51
CA LEU A 393 16.03 -7.56 -5.95
C LEU A 393 15.14 -6.40 -6.45
N LEU A 394 14.01 -6.15 -5.77
CA LEU A 394 13.14 -5.02 -6.10
C LEU A 394 13.87 -3.68 -5.96
N CYS A 395 14.65 -3.51 -4.89
CA CYS A 395 15.46 -2.32 -4.66
C CYS A 395 16.51 -2.12 -5.78
N ALA A 396 17.18 -3.18 -6.19
CA ALA A 396 18.19 -3.13 -7.28
C ALA A 396 17.54 -2.74 -8.62
N ILE A 397 16.42 -3.35 -8.99
CA ILE A 397 15.67 -3.01 -10.21
C ILE A 397 15.18 -1.55 -10.15
N ALA A 398 14.59 -1.14 -9.04
CA ALA A 398 14.11 0.23 -8.87
C ALA A 398 15.27 1.24 -8.90
N ALA A 399 16.44 0.93 -8.33
CA ALA A 399 17.63 1.77 -8.39
C ALA A 399 18.17 1.90 -9.83
N TRP A 400 18.16 0.80 -10.59
CA TRP A 400 18.55 0.83 -12.00
C TRP A 400 17.68 1.81 -12.81
N PHE A 401 16.38 1.71 -12.71
CA PHE A 401 15.45 2.59 -13.42
C PHE A 401 15.37 4.02 -12.83
N SER A 402 15.87 4.27 -11.63
CA SER A 402 15.89 5.61 -11.03
C SER A 402 17.09 6.45 -11.50
N ARG A 403 18.08 5.86 -12.21
CA ARG A 403 19.24 6.59 -12.71
C ARG A 403 18.79 7.72 -13.64
N PRO A 404 19.43 8.90 -13.56
CA PRO A 404 19.16 9.96 -14.53
C PRO A 404 19.48 9.45 -15.94
N ALA A 405 18.60 9.75 -16.90
CA ALA A 405 18.98 9.55 -18.30
C ALA A 405 20.24 10.34 -18.59
N PRO A 406 21.18 9.81 -19.41
CA PRO A 406 22.34 10.57 -19.82
C PRO A 406 21.83 11.92 -20.39
N VAL A 407 22.39 13.01 -19.86
CA VAL A 407 22.06 14.35 -20.35
C VAL A 407 22.59 14.40 -21.76
N VAL A 408 21.70 14.31 -22.76
CA VAL A 408 22.04 14.67 -24.14
C VAL A 408 22.34 16.15 -24.08
N THR A 409 23.63 16.48 -24.11
CA THR A 409 24.10 17.86 -24.07
C THR A 409 23.59 18.58 -25.34
N ALA A 410 23.31 19.87 -25.23
CA ALA A 410 22.87 20.68 -26.38
C ALA A 410 23.84 20.56 -27.58
N SER A 411 25.08 20.17 -27.34
CA SER A 411 26.08 19.82 -28.36
C SER A 411 25.71 18.60 -29.20
N ASP A 412 25.05 17.56 -28.58
CA ASP A 412 24.67 16.35 -29.29
C ASP A 412 23.43 16.58 -30.17
N GLN A 413 22.48 17.43 -29.69
CA GLN A 413 21.32 17.84 -30.49
C GLN A 413 21.73 18.73 -31.67
N GLY A 414 22.74 19.60 -31.48
CA GLY A 414 23.34 20.38 -32.57
C GLY A 414 24.05 19.49 -33.60
N SER A 415 24.71 18.43 -33.14
CA SER A 415 25.42 17.46 -34.01
C SER A 415 24.44 16.59 -34.79
N GLU A 416 23.34 16.10 -34.16
CA GLU A 416 22.31 15.30 -34.85
C GLU A 416 21.49 16.17 -35.84
N ALA A 417 21.13 17.38 -35.48
CA ALA A 417 20.48 18.32 -36.39
C ALA A 417 21.36 18.68 -37.58
N ALA A 418 22.68 18.92 -37.35
CA ALA A 418 23.65 19.17 -38.42
C ALA A 418 23.85 17.95 -39.33
N ARG A 419 23.85 16.72 -38.79
CA ARG A 419 23.89 15.46 -39.57
C ARG A 419 22.62 15.27 -40.39
N ALA A 420 21.43 15.50 -39.81
CA ALA A 420 20.16 15.38 -40.52
C ALA A 420 20.02 16.40 -41.65
N ILE A 421 20.57 17.63 -41.51
CA ILE A 421 20.61 18.64 -42.58
C ILE A 421 21.65 18.22 -43.66
N SER A 422 22.78 17.68 -43.28
CA SER A 422 23.80 17.18 -44.22
C SER A 422 23.30 15.99 -45.06
N ASP A 423 22.58 15.06 -44.44
CA ASP A 423 22.02 13.91 -45.15
C ASP A 423 20.85 14.29 -46.10
N LYS A 424 20.07 15.28 -45.72
CA LYS A 424 19.04 15.83 -46.63
C LYS A 424 19.63 16.57 -47.83
N ALA A 425 20.81 17.20 -47.66
CA ALA A 425 21.54 17.88 -48.72
C ALA A 425 22.29 16.92 -49.68
N ARG A 426 22.50 15.66 -49.27
CA ARG A 426 23.13 14.61 -50.06
C ARG A 426 22.19 13.65 -50.80
N SER A 427 20.90 13.77 -50.58
CA SER A 427 19.92 12.99 -51.34
C SER A 427 19.80 13.56 -52.77
N PRO A 428 20.26 12.89 -53.82
CA PRO A 428 20.09 13.35 -55.19
C PRO A 428 18.60 13.29 -55.54
N VAL A 429 18.10 14.42 -56.02
CA VAL A 429 16.79 14.50 -56.68
C VAL A 429 16.85 13.61 -57.89
N ALA A 430 16.11 12.48 -57.84
CA ALA A 430 15.84 11.65 -58.97
C ALA A 430 14.39 11.84 -59.40
#